data_af368813131563a3952690de9cd426ea
#
_entry.id   af368813131563a3952690de9cd426ea
#
_cell.length_a   1.000
_cell.length_b   1.000
_cell.length_c   1.000
_cell.angle_alpha   90.00
_cell.angle_beta   90.00
_cell.angle_gamma   90.00
#
_symmetry.space_group_name_H-M   'P 1'
#
loop_
_entity.id
_entity.type
_entity.pdbx_description
1 polymer ?
#
loop_
_entity_poly.entity_id
_entity_poly.type
_entity_poly.pdbx_seq_one_letter_code
_entity_poly.pdbx_strand_id
1 'polypeptide(L)'
;MGKLDIVLTNNGMQLEIIAVIGNDAFLKRLNDNSFVVCRNLTIHADFTCTWGYALGYFEHYNSAYKCFMEKVVSEFSEYEKDLVEV
;
A
#
# COMPACT_ATOMS: atom_id res chain seq x y z
N MET A 1 -17.13 14.13 -1.78
CA MET A 1 -16.28 14.06 -1.06
C MET A 1 -15.94 12.78 -0.70
N GLY A 2 -16.01 12.03 -0.36
CA GLY A 2 -15.69 10.72 -0.02
C GLY A 2 -14.29 10.40 0.38
N LYS A 3 -13.37 11.28 0.17
CA LYS A 3 -12.01 11.02 0.56
C LYS A 3 -11.85 11.18 2.08
N LEU A 4 -11.21 10.20 2.70
CA LEU A 4 -10.94 10.27 4.14
C LEU A 4 -9.63 10.99 4.36
N ASP A 5 -9.66 11.97 5.26
CA ASP A 5 -8.45 12.73 5.56
C ASP A 5 -7.76 12.15 6.78
N ILE A 6 -7.40 10.88 6.68
CA ILE A 6 -6.74 10.18 7.76
C ILE A 6 -5.25 10.14 7.47
N VAL A 7 -4.46 10.63 8.41
CA VAL A 7 -3.01 10.59 8.32
C VAL A 7 -2.51 9.54 9.30
N LEU A 8 -1.75 8.57 8.77
CA LEU A 8 -1.15 7.54 9.58
C LEU A 8 0.27 7.93 9.90
N THR A 9 0.80 7.39 10.99
CA THR A 9 2.16 7.71 11.42
C THR A 9 2.97 6.43 11.60
N ASN A 10 4.18 6.43 11.05
CA ASN A 10 5.13 5.34 11.23
C ASN A 10 6.50 5.96 11.51
N ASN A 11 6.95 5.85 12.76
CA ASN A 11 8.26 6.38 13.18
C ASN A 11 8.44 7.85 12.78
N GLY A 12 7.41 8.66 12.98
CA GLY A 12 7.48 10.08 12.65
C GLY A 12 7.18 10.41 11.21
N MET A 13 7.07 9.40 10.34
CA MET A 13 6.70 9.62 8.94
C MET A 13 5.17 9.67 8.84
N GLN A 14 4.65 10.71 8.23
CA GLN A 14 3.22 10.85 8.01
C GLN A 14 2.86 10.27 6.66
N LEU A 15 1.79 9.47 6.65
CA LEU A 15 1.40 8.69 5.48
C LEU A 15 -0.07 8.85 5.18
N GLU A 16 -0.40 8.85 3.89
CA GLU A 16 -1.77 8.89 3.42
C GLU A 16 -2.00 7.67 2.54
N ILE A 17 -3.11 6.99 2.76
CA ILE A 17 -3.44 5.80 1.98
C ILE A 17 -3.95 6.24 0.62
N ILE A 18 -3.32 5.74 -0.45
CA ILE A 18 -3.81 5.94 -1.80
C ILE A 18 -4.71 4.77 -2.18
N ALA A 19 -4.28 3.55 -1.91
CA ALA A 19 -5.06 2.37 -2.24
C ALA A 19 -4.60 1.17 -1.41
N VAL A 20 -5.53 0.29 -1.09
CA VAL A 20 -5.23 -0.99 -0.45
C VAL A 20 -6.02 -2.04 -1.21
N ILE A 21 -5.35 -3.04 -1.74
CA ILE A 21 -5.98 -4.14 -2.45
C ILE A 21 -5.38 -5.44 -1.91
N GLY A 22 -6.23 -6.27 -1.30
CA GLY A 22 -5.76 -7.49 -0.68
C GLY A 22 -4.74 -7.17 0.41
N ASN A 23 -3.56 -7.74 0.31
CA ASN A 23 -2.50 -7.55 1.30
C ASN A 23 -1.52 -6.45 0.88
N ASP A 24 -1.79 -5.75 -0.21
CA ASP A 24 -0.86 -4.76 -0.74
C ASP A 24 -1.40 -3.36 -0.51
N ALA A 25 -0.53 -2.45 -0.14
CA ALA A 25 -0.90 -1.06 0.15
C ALA A 25 0.01 -0.10 -0.61
N PHE A 26 -0.58 1.00 -1.06
CA PHE A 26 0.09 2.05 -1.80
C PHE A 26 -0.13 3.33 -1.00
N LEU A 27 0.93 3.89 -0.46
CA LEU A 27 0.86 5.01 0.47
C LEU A 27 1.70 6.18 -0.04
N LYS A 28 1.27 7.40 0.31
CA LYS A 28 2.05 8.59 0.03
C LYS A 28 2.69 9.07 1.33
N ARG A 29 3.99 9.37 1.28
CA ARG A 29 4.71 9.94 2.41
C ARG A 29 4.58 11.45 2.33
N LEU A 30 3.94 12.04 3.32
CA LEU A 30 3.65 13.46 3.29
C LEU A 30 4.85 14.33 3.61
N ASN A 31 5.85 13.77 4.32
CA ASN A 31 7.03 14.55 4.71
C ASN A 31 7.89 14.94 3.52
N ASP A 32 7.95 14.11 2.49
CA ASP A 32 8.81 14.39 1.33
C ASP A 32 8.12 14.12 -0.01
N ASN A 33 6.81 13.90 0.00
CA ASN A 33 6.02 13.66 -1.21
C ASN A 33 6.48 12.47 -2.02
N SER A 34 7.07 11.48 -1.34
CA SER A 34 7.42 10.23 -2.01
C SER A 34 6.34 9.18 -1.74
N PHE A 35 6.57 7.96 -2.20
CA PHE A 35 5.57 6.90 -2.14
C PHE A 35 6.20 5.61 -1.63
N VAL A 36 5.39 4.79 -0.97
CA VAL A 36 5.83 3.48 -0.54
C VAL A 36 4.76 2.46 -0.92
N VAL A 37 5.20 1.31 -1.40
CA VAL A 37 4.35 0.16 -1.66
C VAL A 37 4.76 -0.92 -0.69
N CYS A 38 3.81 -1.44 0.10
CA CYS A 38 4.14 -2.37 1.17
C CYS A 38 3.08 -3.45 1.28
N ARG A 39 3.39 -4.50 2.04
CA ARG A 39 2.46 -5.59 2.30
C ARG A 39 2.15 -5.71 3.78
N ASN A 40 0.95 -6.19 4.04
CA ASN A 40 0.49 -6.47 5.40
C ASN A 40 0.49 -5.21 6.25
N LEU A 41 -0.12 -4.15 5.70
CA LEU A 41 -0.30 -2.91 6.44
C LEU A 41 -1.24 -3.16 7.60
N THR A 42 -0.84 -2.73 8.79
CA THR A 42 -1.65 -2.80 9.99
C THR A 42 -1.84 -1.40 10.53
N ILE A 43 -3.09 -1.02 10.74
CA ILE A 43 -3.43 0.30 11.27
C ILE A 43 -3.92 0.11 12.70
N HIS A 44 -3.31 0.83 13.62
CA HIS A 44 -3.66 0.74 15.04
C HIS A 44 -4.68 1.81 15.42
N ALA A 45 -5.29 1.64 16.58
CA ALA A 45 -6.38 2.52 17.00
C ALA A 45 -5.94 3.98 17.15
N ASP A 46 -4.66 4.23 17.40
CA ASP A 46 -4.11 5.57 17.54
C ASP A 46 -3.61 6.15 16.23
N PHE A 47 -3.95 5.51 15.10
CA PHE A 47 -3.53 5.90 13.76
C PHE A 47 -2.04 5.77 13.51
N THR A 48 -1.30 5.04 14.34
CA THR A 48 0.02 4.58 13.95
C THR A 48 -0.16 3.38 13.04
N CYS A 49 0.83 3.09 12.22
CA CYS A 49 0.75 1.94 11.34
C CYS A 49 2.10 1.26 11.21
N THR A 50 2.03 -0.01 10.84
CA THR A 50 3.23 -0.81 10.56
C THR A 50 2.91 -1.66 9.35
N TRP A 51 3.95 -2.28 8.77
CA TRP A 51 3.75 -3.22 7.67
C TRP A 51 4.79 -4.33 7.80
N GLY A 52 4.49 -5.45 7.14
CA GLY A 52 5.37 -6.60 7.19
C GLY A 52 6.68 -6.33 6.49
N TYR A 53 6.59 -5.80 5.25
CA TYR A 53 7.79 -5.38 4.54
C TYR A 53 7.39 -4.45 3.39
N ALA A 54 8.34 -3.65 2.94
CA ALA A 54 8.13 -2.75 1.83
C ALA A 54 8.57 -3.42 0.55
N LEU A 55 7.75 -3.26 -0.50
CA LEU A 55 8.12 -3.71 -1.83
C LEU A 55 9.00 -2.69 -2.50
N GLY A 56 8.88 -1.43 -2.12
CA GLY A 56 9.76 -0.39 -2.64
C GLY A 56 9.36 0.98 -2.16
N TYR A 57 10.31 1.91 -2.28
CA TYR A 57 10.11 3.32 -1.99
C TYR A 57 10.39 4.06 -3.30
N PHE A 58 9.53 4.99 -3.66
CA PHE A 58 9.58 5.64 -4.97
C PHE A 58 9.40 7.14 -4.84
N GLU A 59 10.09 7.89 -5.68
CA GLU A 59 9.93 9.34 -5.73
C GLU A 59 8.79 9.76 -6.64
N HIS A 60 8.39 8.90 -7.58
CA HIS A 60 7.38 9.24 -8.57
C HIS A 60 6.17 8.34 -8.43
N TYR A 61 5.00 8.96 -8.58
CA TYR A 61 3.73 8.24 -8.48
C TYR A 61 3.65 7.09 -9.47
N ASN A 62 4.03 7.33 -10.73
CA ASN A 62 3.87 6.31 -11.75
C ASN A 62 4.71 5.07 -11.48
N SER A 63 5.92 5.26 -10.95
CA SER A 63 6.79 4.13 -10.61
C SER A 63 6.19 3.29 -9.48
N ALA A 64 5.67 3.97 -8.46
CA ALA A 64 5.04 3.29 -7.33
C ALA A 64 3.76 2.58 -7.77
N TYR A 65 2.95 3.26 -8.58
CA TYR A 65 1.70 2.68 -9.07
C TYR A 65 1.97 1.41 -9.87
N LYS A 66 2.98 1.45 -10.74
CA LYS A 66 3.33 0.28 -11.54
C LYS A 66 3.73 -0.89 -10.64
N CYS A 67 4.57 -0.64 -9.65
CA CYS A 67 4.98 -1.68 -8.71
C CYS A 67 3.77 -2.26 -7.98
N PHE A 68 2.89 -1.40 -7.50
CA PHE A 68 1.71 -1.82 -6.76
C PHE A 68 0.80 -2.69 -7.63
N MET A 69 0.53 -2.24 -8.85
CA MET A 69 -0.39 -2.97 -9.73
C MET A 69 0.20 -4.28 -10.22
N GLU A 70 1.51 -4.31 -10.48
CA GLU A 70 2.15 -5.56 -10.88
C GLU A 70 2.02 -6.61 -9.77
N LYS A 71 2.17 -6.19 -8.52
CA LYS A 71 2.03 -7.11 -7.41
C LYS A 71 0.61 -7.59 -7.25
N VAL A 72 -0.35 -6.67 -7.33
CA VAL A 72 -1.77 -7.01 -7.20
C VAL A 72 -2.18 -8.00 -8.28
N VAL A 73 -1.80 -7.73 -9.52
CA VAL A 73 -2.15 -8.60 -10.65
C VAL A 73 -1.54 -9.99 -10.49
N SER A 74 -0.30 -10.04 -10.03
CA SER A 74 0.37 -11.32 -9.80
C SER A 74 -0.40 -12.17 -8.78
N GLU A 75 -0.86 -11.54 -7.71
CA GLU A 75 -1.58 -12.26 -6.67
C GLU A 75 -2.97 -12.69 -7.15
N PHE A 76 -3.64 -11.88 -7.92
CA PHE A 76 -4.93 -12.27 -8.47
C PHE A 76 -4.78 -13.46 -9.42
N SER A 77 -3.72 -13.50 -10.20
CA SER A 77 -3.49 -14.64 -11.08
C SER A 77 -3.38 -15.94 -10.30
N GLU A 78 -2.72 -15.91 -9.14
CA GLU A 78 -2.61 -17.10 -8.32
C GLU A 78 -3.96 -17.50 -7.74
N TYR A 79 -4.76 -16.52 -7.30
CA TYR A 79 -6.09 -16.83 -6.78
C TYR A 79 -6.97 -17.43 -7.86
N GLU A 80 -6.90 -16.92 -9.09
CA GLU A 80 -7.68 -17.46 -10.17
C GLU A 80 -7.32 -18.90 -10.48
N LYS A 81 -6.04 -19.23 -10.42
CA LYS A 81 -5.64 -20.60 -10.65
C LYS A 81 -6.27 -21.55 -9.65
N ASP A 82 -6.28 -21.15 -8.39
CA ASP A 82 -6.88 -21.98 -7.35
C ASP A 82 -8.36 -22.17 -7.59
N LEU A 83 -9.05 -21.14 -8.03
CA LEU A 83 -10.49 -21.24 -8.28
C LEU A 83 -10.79 -22.13 -9.48
N VAL A 84 -9.98 -22.07 -10.51
CA VAL A 84 -10.23 -22.82 -11.73
C VAL A 84 -10.01 -24.30 -11.54
N GLU A 85 -9.16 -24.67 -10.61
CA GLU A 85 -8.85 -26.07 -10.41
C GLU A 85 -9.91 -26.82 -9.61
N VAL A 86 -10.92 -26.20 -9.22
CA VAL A 86 -12.02 -26.88 -8.53
C VAL A 86 -12.85 -27.79 -9.47
#